data_cbfe8a0d1a12672001665b59ad167aca
#
_entry.id   cbfe8a0d1a12672001665b59ad167aca
#
_cell.length_a   1.000
_cell.length_b   1.000
_cell.length_c   1.000
_cell.angle_alpha   90.00
_cell.angle_beta   90.00
_cell.angle_gamma   90.00
#
_symmetry.space_group_name_H-M   'P 1'
#
loop_
_entity.id
_entity.type
_entity.pdbx_description
1 polymer ?
#
loop_
_entity_poly.entity_id
_entity_poly.type
_entity_poly.pdbx_seq_one_letter_code
_entity_poly.pdbx_strand_id
1 'polypeptide(L)'
;RDYYASRGLGDVYKRQMTYGMLAAGSCLLTDVVEQLHEDTKKVNSVERLTRHLNNGTSFTALKSYLTAIRKWAPQEPVIYIDDSDVVKPDGYKFEALGLVRDGSKSTASKTVYEKGYHVTEACVLTKNNHPVSIFSKIHSSKEKNFTSNNDVTFSAMERGAALFGKATFAMDRGYDDNKMFLKLDELQQDYVIRLTAKRKLFFHGKWVPATQLRNQRKGKIKTTLTYKGQKHEACLSHVKVQITASKKDIYLVLVYGITEHPMMLATNKKIKSKEDVVNIALTYFSRWRIE
;
A
#
# COMPACT_ATOMS: atom_id res chain seq x y z
N ARG A 1 19.91 -16.69 -36.87
CA ARG A 1 20.26 -15.26 -37.09
C ARG A 1 19.17 -14.34 -36.54
N ASP A 2 17.88 -14.71 -36.61
CA ASP A 2 16.76 -13.84 -36.20
C ASP A 2 16.56 -13.72 -34.67
N TYR A 3 17.03 -14.70 -33.91
CA TYR A 3 16.91 -14.71 -32.45
C TYR A 3 17.74 -13.60 -31.74
N TYR A 4 18.89 -13.23 -32.33
CA TYR A 4 19.73 -12.13 -31.78
C TYR A 4 19.24 -10.75 -32.22
N ALA A 5 18.66 -10.63 -33.40
CA ALA A 5 18.09 -9.38 -33.88
C ALA A 5 16.83 -8.96 -33.07
N SER A 6 15.96 -9.92 -32.71
CA SER A 6 14.80 -9.64 -31.89
C SER A 6 15.13 -9.25 -30.44
N ARG A 7 16.21 -9.79 -29.85
CA ARG A 7 16.70 -9.37 -28.53
C ARG A 7 17.23 -7.93 -28.56
N GLY A 8 17.96 -7.55 -29.59
CA GLY A 8 18.49 -6.19 -29.72
C GLY A 8 17.42 -5.11 -29.83
N LEU A 9 16.38 -5.33 -30.63
CA LEU A 9 15.27 -4.38 -30.79
C LEU A 9 14.46 -4.20 -29.48
N GLY A 10 14.15 -5.27 -28.76
CA GLY A 10 13.45 -5.19 -27.48
C GLY A 10 14.20 -4.37 -26.44
N ASP A 11 15.52 -4.42 -26.41
CA ASP A 11 16.33 -3.62 -25.48
C ASP A 11 16.41 -2.14 -25.88
N VAL A 12 16.39 -1.82 -27.18
CA VAL A 12 16.33 -0.44 -27.66
C VAL A 12 15.06 0.25 -27.17
N TYR A 13 13.89 -0.37 -27.32
CA TYR A 13 12.63 0.21 -26.86
C TYR A 13 12.56 0.39 -25.35
N LYS A 14 13.07 -0.56 -24.57
CA LYS A 14 13.15 -0.40 -23.12
C LYS A 14 14.02 0.79 -22.72
N ARG A 15 15.16 0.97 -23.38
CA ARG A 15 16.06 2.12 -23.16
C ARG A 15 15.38 3.42 -23.55
N GLN A 16 14.71 3.48 -24.69
CA GLN A 16 13.95 4.66 -25.15
C GLN A 16 12.87 5.04 -24.14
N MET A 17 12.07 4.08 -23.67
CA MET A 17 11.05 4.34 -22.65
C MET A 17 11.65 4.82 -21.33
N THR A 18 12.70 4.14 -20.84
CA THR A 18 13.35 4.53 -19.59
C THR A 18 13.96 5.94 -19.68
N TYR A 19 14.65 6.22 -20.77
CA TYR A 19 15.20 7.56 -21.02
C TYR A 19 14.10 8.63 -21.09
N GLY A 20 13.07 8.38 -21.90
CA GLY A 20 11.98 9.32 -22.08
C GLY A 20 11.20 9.60 -20.80
N MET A 21 10.93 8.56 -19.97
CA MET A 21 10.31 8.72 -18.66
C MET A 21 11.17 9.55 -17.70
N LEU A 22 12.47 9.29 -17.65
CA LEU A 22 13.39 10.06 -16.81
C LEU A 22 13.53 11.51 -17.26
N ALA A 23 13.65 11.74 -18.57
CA ALA A 23 13.79 13.07 -19.15
C ALA A 23 12.50 13.90 -19.02
N ALA A 24 11.33 13.29 -19.22
CA ALA A 24 10.04 13.94 -19.11
C ALA A 24 9.57 14.12 -17.66
N GLY A 25 10.09 13.33 -16.71
CA GLY A 25 9.51 13.22 -15.36
C GLY A 25 8.06 12.71 -15.37
N SER A 26 7.67 11.98 -16.40
CA SER A 26 6.30 11.53 -16.65
C SER A 26 6.28 10.11 -17.22
N CYS A 27 5.21 9.36 -16.91
CA CYS A 27 4.95 8.04 -17.50
C CYS A 27 3.97 8.10 -18.69
N LEU A 28 3.47 9.29 -19.06
CA LEU A 28 2.61 9.47 -20.22
C LEU A 28 3.42 9.27 -21.50
N LEU A 29 2.99 8.34 -22.36
CA LEU A 29 3.71 8.04 -23.60
C LEU A 29 3.87 9.23 -24.52
N THR A 30 2.93 10.16 -24.51
CA THR A 30 3.02 11.41 -25.26
C THR A 30 4.19 12.27 -24.81
N ASP A 31 4.43 12.37 -23.50
CA ASP A 31 5.53 13.15 -22.94
C ASP A 31 6.86 12.42 -23.12
N VAL A 32 6.85 11.10 -22.95
CA VAL A 32 8.02 10.23 -23.22
C VAL A 32 8.51 10.41 -24.66
N VAL A 33 7.59 10.35 -25.63
CA VAL A 33 7.94 10.45 -27.06
C VAL A 33 8.49 11.82 -27.43
N GLU A 34 8.03 12.91 -26.79
CA GLU A 34 8.60 14.25 -27.00
C GLU A 34 10.09 14.32 -26.66
N GLN A 35 10.51 13.59 -25.64
CA GLN A 35 11.93 13.58 -25.23
C GLN A 35 12.82 12.68 -26.10
N LEU A 36 12.23 11.86 -26.97
CA LEU A 36 13.01 11.00 -27.87
C LEU A 36 13.51 11.73 -29.11
N HIS A 37 12.95 12.89 -29.44
CA HIS A 37 13.32 13.74 -30.58
C HIS A 37 13.45 12.98 -31.91
N GLU A 38 12.51 12.06 -32.18
CA GLU A 38 12.50 11.25 -33.39
C GLU A 38 11.88 11.99 -34.58
N ASP A 39 12.44 11.80 -35.78
CA ASP A 39 11.96 12.42 -37.05
C ASP A 39 10.65 11.80 -37.55
N THR A 40 9.88 11.12 -36.69
CA THR A 40 8.61 10.49 -37.05
C THR A 40 7.44 11.22 -36.40
N LYS A 41 6.23 11.06 -36.99
CA LYS A 41 5.02 11.62 -36.37
C LYS A 41 4.87 11.06 -34.96
N LYS A 42 4.63 11.93 -33.98
CA LYS A 42 4.45 11.60 -32.56
C LYS A 42 3.51 10.41 -32.32
N VAL A 43 2.38 10.35 -33.07
CA VAL A 43 1.41 9.26 -32.95
C VAL A 43 2.03 7.90 -33.29
N ASN A 44 2.90 7.83 -34.30
CA ASN A 44 3.54 6.56 -34.70
C ASN A 44 4.51 6.04 -33.63
N SER A 45 5.25 6.97 -33.01
CA SER A 45 6.14 6.62 -31.91
C SER A 45 5.35 6.15 -30.66
N VAL A 46 4.23 6.81 -30.32
CA VAL A 46 3.32 6.38 -29.25
C VAL A 46 2.76 4.99 -29.53
N GLU A 47 2.25 4.72 -30.75
CA GLU A 47 1.74 3.40 -31.11
C GLU A 47 2.82 2.31 -31.07
N ARG A 48 4.02 2.62 -31.53
CA ARG A 48 5.16 1.71 -31.47
C ARG A 48 5.50 1.33 -30.03
N LEU A 49 5.63 2.32 -29.14
CA LEU A 49 5.91 2.07 -27.73
C LEU A 49 4.76 1.32 -27.05
N THR A 50 3.50 1.65 -27.35
CA THR A 50 2.32 0.95 -26.85
C THR A 50 2.35 -0.54 -27.21
N ARG A 51 2.66 -0.89 -28.48
CA ARG A 51 2.79 -2.28 -28.89
C ARG A 51 3.86 -3.03 -28.12
N HIS A 52 4.98 -2.37 -27.77
CA HIS A 52 6.01 -2.98 -26.96
C HIS A 52 5.61 -3.16 -25.49
N LEU A 53 4.81 -2.25 -24.95
CA LEU A 53 4.23 -2.42 -23.59
C LEU A 53 3.31 -3.62 -23.49
N ASN A 54 2.54 -3.92 -24.53
CA ASN A 54 1.65 -5.08 -24.57
C ASN A 54 2.39 -6.42 -24.42
N ASN A 55 3.70 -6.46 -24.72
CA ASN A 55 4.53 -7.66 -24.50
C ASN A 55 4.88 -7.87 -23.01
N GLY A 56 4.50 -6.93 -22.15
CA GLY A 56 4.75 -6.97 -20.71
C GLY A 56 6.23 -6.84 -20.33
N THR A 57 6.47 -6.94 -19.04
CA THR A 57 7.84 -6.93 -18.47
C THR A 57 8.32 -8.34 -18.27
N SER A 58 9.56 -8.66 -18.68
CA SER A 58 10.11 -9.99 -18.48
C SER A 58 10.24 -10.33 -16.98
N PHE A 59 10.01 -11.58 -16.63
CA PHE A 59 10.20 -12.09 -15.27
C PHE A 59 11.60 -11.77 -14.72
N THR A 60 12.63 -11.84 -15.57
CA THR A 60 14.01 -11.52 -15.21
C THR A 60 14.17 -10.04 -14.81
N ALA A 61 13.51 -9.11 -15.51
CA ALA A 61 13.56 -7.69 -15.17
C ALA A 61 12.88 -7.43 -13.81
N LEU A 62 11.71 -8.02 -13.57
CA LEU A 62 11.02 -7.93 -12.28
C LEU A 62 11.88 -8.52 -11.15
N LYS A 63 12.49 -9.69 -11.36
CA LYS A 63 13.39 -10.31 -10.38
C LYS A 63 14.59 -9.42 -10.05
N SER A 64 15.22 -8.83 -11.07
CA SER A 64 16.35 -7.91 -10.89
C SER A 64 15.96 -6.66 -10.12
N TYR A 65 14.82 -6.07 -10.44
CA TYR A 65 14.22 -4.93 -9.74
C TYR A 65 13.99 -5.25 -8.25
N LEU A 66 13.31 -6.33 -7.93
CA LEU A 66 13.04 -6.73 -6.55
C LEU A 66 14.33 -7.04 -5.78
N THR A 67 15.34 -7.61 -6.44
CA THR A 67 16.67 -7.85 -5.84
C THR A 67 17.38 -6.53 -5.51
N ALA A 68 17.25 -5.51 -6.36
CA ALA A 68 17.80 -4.19 -6.10
C ALA A 68 17.10 -3.51 -4.91
N ILE A 69 15.76 -3.56 -4.85
CA ILE A 69 14.99 -3.01 -3.72
C ILE A 69 15.45 -3.63 -2.40
N ARG A 70 15.68 -4.93 -2.36
CA ARG A 70 16.14 -5.63 -1.16
C ARG A 70 17.44 -5.06 -0.59
N LYS A 71 18.33 -4.55 -1.46
CA LYS A 71 19.59 -3.88 -1.04
C LYS A 71 19.34 -2.50 -0.45
N TRP A 72 18.31 -1.79 -0.91
CA TRP A 72 17.98 -0.43 -0.47
C TRP A 72 17.08 -0.38 0.76
N ALA A 73 16.33 -1.44 1.00
CA ALA A 73 15.46 -1.54 2.17
C ALA A 73 16.26 -1.61 3.47
N PRO A 74 15.72 -1.12 4.61
CA PRO A 74 16.30 -1.33 5.92
C PRO A 74 16.26 -2.82 6.32
N GLN A 75 16.99 -3.19 7.37
CA GLN A 75 17.05 -4.57 7.86
C GLN A 75 15.69 -5.08 8.35
N GLU A 76 14.92 -4.23 9.03
CA GLU A 76 13.54 -4.49 9.45
C GLU A 76 12.61 -3.56 8.64
N PRO A 77 12.22 -3.95 7.41
CA PRO A 77 11.44 -3.09 6.56
C PRO A 77 9.99 -2.95 7.05
N VAL A 78 9.42 -1.77 6.83
CA VAL A 78 7.98 -1.55 6.95
C VAL A 78 7.40 -1.56 5.54
N ILE A 79 6.39 -2.39 5.34
CA ILE A 79 5.63 -2.51 4.09
C ILE A 79 4.29 -1.81 4.30
N TYR A 80 4.01 -0.85 3.46
CA TYR A 80 2.75 -0.12 3.42
C TYR A 80 1.90 -0.72 2.31
N ILE A 81 0.65 -1.06 2.63
CA ILE A 81 -0.34 -1.49 1.64
C ILE A 81 -1.47 -0.47 1.64
N ASP A 82 -1.85 -0.04 0.44
CA ASP A 82 -2.98 0.85 0.24
C ASP A 82 -3.71 0.51 -1.06
N ASP A 83 -5.02 0.76 -1.07
CA ASP A 83 -5.85 0.59 -2.26
C ASP A 83 -6.27 1.96 -2.78
N SER A 84 -6.26 2.12 -4.08
CA SER A 84 -6.79 3.29 -4.75
C SER A 84 -7.73 2.91 -5.88
N ASP A 85 -8.56 3.86 -6.31
CA ASP A 85 -9.54 3.67 -7.35
C ASP A 85 -9.16 4.50 -8.59
N VAL A 86 -9.11 3.86 -9.75
CA VAL A 86 -8.89 4.52 -11.04
C VAL A 86 -10.22 4.62 -11.77
N VAL A 87 -10.82 5.80 -11.70
CA VAL A 87 -12.13 6.08 -12.33
C VAL A 87 -11.97 6.29 -13.83
N LYS A 88 -12.78 5.59 -14.62
CA LYS A 88 -12.81 5.62 -16.10
C LYS A 88 -14.26 5.67 -16.62
N PRO A 89 -15.00 6.75 -16.40
CA PRO A 89 -16.43 6.82 -16.74
C PRO A 89 -16.68 6.64 -18.26
N ASP A 90 -15.77 7.16 -19.09
CA ASP A 90 -15.85 7.09 -20.55
C ASP A 90 -15.05 5.94 -21.17
N GLY A 91 -14.63 4.98 -20.34
CA GLY A 91 -13.77 3.86 -20.72
C GLY A 91 -14.51 2.73 -21.42
N TYR A 92 -15.35 3.01 -22.44
CA TYR A 92 -16.23 2.03 -23.11
C TYR A 92 -15.50 0.84 -23.76
N LYS A 93 -14.21 0.99 -24.08
CA LYS A 93 -13.38 -0.04 -24.71
C LYS A 93 -12.49 -0.80 -23.72
N PHE A 94 -12.50 -0.41 -22.46
CA PHE A 94 -11.70 -1.10 -21.45
C PHE A 94 -12.39 -2.38 -21.00
N GLU A 95 -11.62 -3.46 -20.97
CA GLU A 95 -12.11 -4.77 -20.58
C GLU A 95 -12.36 -4.84 -19.08
N ALA A 96 -13.40 -5.58 -18.69
CA ALA A 96 -13.71 -5.90 -17.30
C ALA A 96 -13.82 -4.68 -16.35
N LEU A 97 -14.29 -3.51 -16.83
CA LEU A 97 -14.54 -2.36 -15.95
C LEU A 97 -15.57 -2.71 -14.88
N GLY A 98 -15.16 -2.61 -13.64
CA GLY A 98 -16.03 -2.75 -12.45
C GLY A 98 -16.67 -1.43 -12.05
N LEU A 99 -17.27 -1.43 -10.86
CA LEU A 99 -17.70 -0.22 -10.16
C LEU A 99 -16.74 0.06 -9.02
N VAL A 100 -16.19 1.27 -8.99
CA VAL A 100 -15.28 1.75 -7.96
C VAL A 100 -15.82 3.03 -7.34
N ARG A 101 -15.35 3.37 -6.16
CA ARG A 101 -15.76 4.60 -5.50
C ARG A 101 -15.07 5.79 -6.16
N ASP A 102 -15.83 6.74 -6.64
CA ASP A 102 -15.29 8.04 -7.05
C ASP A 102 -15.07 8.93 -5.82
N GLY A 103 -13.81 8.99 -5.36
CA GLY A 103 -13.43 9.79 -4.20
C GLY A 103 -13.63 11.31 -4.44
N SER A 104 -13.51 11.76 -5.69
CA SER A 104 -13.65 13.18 -6.05
C SER A 104 -15.10 13.67 -6.02
N LYS A 105 -16.05 12.78 -6.30
CA LYS A 105 -17.49 13.05 -6.30
C LYS A 105 -18.20 12.61 -5.01
N SER A 106 -17.54 11.79 -4.18
CA SER A 106 -18.12 11.28 -2.93
C SER A 106 -18.01 12.31 -1.81
N THR A 107 -19.06 12.40 -1.02
CA THR A 107 -19.12 13.22 0.20
C THR A 107 -19.28 12.36 1.45
N ALA A 108 -19.24 12.94 2.62
CA ALA A 108 -19.47 12.24 3.89
C ALA A 108 -20.88 11.61 3.96
N SER A 109 -21.86 12.21 3.29
CA SER A 109 -23.28 11.78 3.28
C SER A 109 -23.66 10.94 2.06
N LYS A 110 -22.90 11.03 0.96
CA LYS A 110 -23.22 10.35 -0.31
C LYS A 110 -21.98 9.74 -0.94
N THR A 111 -21.98 8.41 -1.08
CA THR A 111 -20.95 7.70 -1.86
C THR A 111 -21.37 7.63 -3.32
N VAL A 112 -20.48 8.03 -4.23
CA VAL A 112 -20.67 7.94 -5.68
C VAL A 112 -19.79 6.81 -6.20
N TYR A 113 -20.36 5.97 -7.05
CA TYR A 113 -19.66 4.89 -7.74
C TYR A 113 -19.64 5.17 -9.24
N GLU A 114 -18.50 4.90 -9.84
CA GLU A 114 -18.26 5.07 -11.29
C GLU A 114 -17.57 3.82 -11.84
N LYS A 115 -17.56 3.71 -13.18
CA LYS A 115 -16.78 2.66 -13.86
C LYS A 115 -15.28 2.88 -13.61
N GLY A 116 -14.55 1.79 -13.33
CA GLY A 116 -13.12 1.88 -13.05
C GLY A 116 -12.49 0.58 -12.64
N TYR A 117 -11.26 0.69 -12.14
CA TYR A 117 -10.47 -0.39 -11.59
C TYR A 117 -10.00 -0.06 -10.18
N HIS A 118 -9.83 -1.09 -9.36
CA HIS A 118 -9.06 -0.99 -8.12
C HIS A 118 -7.57 -1.17 -8.44
N VAL A 119 -6.73 -0.49 -7.68
CA VAL A 119 -5.28 -0.67 -7.68
C VAL A 119 -4.85 -0.98 -6.26
N THR A 120 -4.30 -2.16 -6.03
CA THR A 120 -3.65 -2.50 -4.76
C THR A 120 -2.15 -2.29 -4.93
N GLU A 121 -1.60 -1.42 -4.11
CA GLU A 121 -0.19 -1.08 -4.09
C GLU A 121 0.44 -1.52 -2.78
N ALA A 122 1.64 -2.11 -2.86
CA ALA A 122 2.49 -2.30 -1.69
C ALA A 122 3.86 -1.69 -1.94
N CYS A 123 4.31 -0.86 -1.00
CA CYS A 123 5.61 -0.25 -1.09
C CYS A 123 6.42 -0.40 0.21
N VAL A 124 7.73 -0.28 0.09
CA VAL A 124 8.68 -0.22 1.20
C VAL A 124 9.41 1.12 1.16
N LEU A 125 9.71 1.69 2.32
CA LEU A 125 10.60 2.83 2.40
C LEU A 125 12.05 2.36 2.37
N THR A 126 12.85 2.95 1.50
CA THR A 126 14.31 2.75 1.50
C THR A 126 14.95 3.36 2.75
N LYS A 127 16.23 3.07 2.98
CA LYS A 127 17.03 3.70 4.06
C LYS A 127 16.99 5.23 4.03
N ASN A 128 16.79 5.81 2.84
CA ASN A 128 16.67 7.27 2.65
C ASN A 128 15.20 7.74 2.68
N ASN A 129 14.28 6.91 3.14
CA ASN A 129 12.84 7.22 3.23
C ASN A 129 12.14 7.49 1.88
N HIS A 130 12.65 6.98 0.76
CA HIS A 130 11.95 7.01 -0.52
C HIS A 130 11.03 5.79 -0.64
N PRO A 131 9.75 5.96 -1.00
CA PRO A 131 8.85 4.84 -1.24
C PRO A 131 9.23 4.15 -2.54
N VAL A 132 9.27 2.81 -2.52
CA VAL A 132 9.54 1.98 -3.69
C VAL A 132 8.52 0.85 -3.73
N SER A 133 7.85 0.71 -4.87
CA SER A 133 6.84 -0.33 -5.08
C SER A 133 7.46 -1.73 -5.08
N ILE A 134 6.82 -2.66 -4.37
CA ILE A 134 7.17 -4.08 -4.39
C ILE A 134 6.06 -4.96 -4.96
N PHE A 135 4.85 -4.40 -5.03
CA PHE A 135 3.69 -5.01 -5.61
C PHE A 135 2.73 -3.93 -6.08
N SER A 136 2.28 -4.03 -7.32
CA SER A 136 1.24 -3.19 -7.88
C SER A 136 0.33 -4.05 -8.75
N LYS A 137 -0.96 -4.02 -8.50
CA LYS A 137 -1.94 -4.77 -9.29
C LYS A 137 -3.20 -3.95 -9.52
N ILE A 138 -3.51 -3.72 -10.80
CA ILE A 138 -4.81 -3.25 -11.24
C ILE A 138 -5.73 -4.47 -11.29
N HIS A 139 -6.93 -4.36 -10.74
CA HIS A 139 -7.90 -5.45 -10.74
C HIS A 139 -9.34 -4.95 -10.71
N SER A 140 -10.25 -5.83 -11.05
CA SER A 140 -11.69 -5.54 -11.08
C SER A 140 -12.53 -6.75 -10.69
N SER A 141 -13.65 -6.49 -10.03
CA SER A 141 -14.65 -7.53 -9.73
C SER A 141 -15.32 -8.15 -10.97
N LYS A 142 -15.06 -7.59 -12.16
CA LYS A 142 -15.56 -8.09 -13.46
C LYS A 142 -14.55 -8.99 -14.18
N GLU A 143 -13.33 -9.12 -13.67
CA GLU A 143 -12.36 -10.05 -14.24
C GLU A 143 -12.81 -11.51 -14.03
N LYS A 144 -12.60 -12.34 -15.07
CA LYS A 144 -13.05 -13.75 -15.09
C LYS A 144 -12.52 -14.57 -13.90
N ASN A 145 -11.29 -14.29 -13.45
CA ASN A 145 -10.62 -15.03 -12.37
C ASN A 145 -10.53 -14.20 -11.06
N PHE A 146 -11.33 -13.15 -10.94
CA PHE A 146 -11.37 -12.36 -9.70
C PHE A 146 -12.10 -13.15 -8.61
N THR A 147 -11.49 -13.25 -7.44
CA THR A 147 -12.07 -13.90 -6.25
C THR A 147 -12.48 -12.85 -5.22
N SER A 148 -11.56 -12.04 -4.74
CA SER A 148 -11.87 -10.95 -3.82
C SER A 148 -10.74 -9.92 -3.75
N ASN A 149 -11.04 -8.70 -3.29
CA ASN A 149 -10.01 -7.69 -3.00
C ASN A 149 -9.03 -8.21 -1.93
N ASN A 150 -9.51 -8.98 -0.96
CA ASN A 150 -8.66 -9.56 0.08
C ASN A 150 -7.58 -10.48 -0.50
N ASP A 151 -7.89 -11.28 -1.54
CA ASP A 151 -6.91 -12.18 -2.15
C ASP A 151 -5.81 -11.41 -2.88
N VAL A 152 -6.14 -10.23 -3.44
CA VAL A 152 -5.14 -9.34 -4.02
C VAL A 152 -4.23 -8.78 -2.92
N THR A 153 -4.81 -8.33 -1.81
CA THR A 153 -4.06 -7.88 -0.63
C THR A 153 -3.19 -8.99 -0.05
N PHE A 154 -3.70 -10.23 0.03
CA PHE A 154 -2.92 -11.38 0.48
C PHE A 154 -1.72 -11.65 -0.44
N SER A 155 -1.90 -11.52 -1.75
CA SER A 155 -0.79 -11.64 -2.71
C SER A 155 0.29 -10.57 -2.49
N ALA A 156 -0.11 -9.34 -2.10
CA ALA A 156 0.83 -8.28 -1.74
C ALA A 156 1.59 -8.61 -0.44
N MET A 157 0.89 -9.15 0.58
CA MET A 157 1.51 -9.60 1.83
C MET A 157 2.50 -10.74 1.61
N GLU A 158 2.11 -11.74 0.81
CA GLU A 158 2.96 -12.88 0.44
C GLU A 158 4.21 -12.43 -0.32
N ARG A 159 4.05 -11.45 -1.25
CA ARG A 159 5.18 -10.85 -1.96
C ARG A 159 6.16 -10.18 -1.01
N GLY A 160 5.66 -9.41 -0.06
CA GLY A 160 6.49 -8.74 0.94
C GLY A 160 7.21 -9.73 1.85
N ALA A 161 6.50 -10.74 2.35
CA ALA A 161 7.07 -11.80 3.19
C ALA A 161 8.14 -12.61 2.43
N ALA A 162 7.88 -12.99 1.18
CA ALA A 162 8.85 -13.71 0.34
C ALA A 162 10.10 -12.87 0.03
N LEU A 163 9.94 -11.54 -0.13
CA LEU A 163 11.06 -10.66 -0.47
C LEU A 163 11.97 -10.40 0.72
N PHE A 164 11.42 -10.19 1.92
CA PHE A 164 12.18 -9.74 3.09
C PHE A 164 12.30 -10.77 4.22
N GLY A 165 11.52 -11.85 4.18
CA GLY A 165 11.42 -12.83 5.27
C GLY A 165 10.56 -12.28 6.41
N LYS A 166 11.09 -11.37 7.22
CA LYS A 166 10.37 -10.69 8.31
C LYS A 166 10.23 -9.19 8.00
N ALA A 167 9.00 -8.68 8.14
CA ALA A 167 8.68 -7.27 7.93
C ALA A 167 7.56 -6.82 8.88
N THR A 168 7.31 -5.51 8.94
CA THR A 168 6.13 -4.93 9.61
C THR A 168 5.19 -4.39 8.54
N PHE A 169 3.93 -4.84 8.53
CA PHE A 169 2.91 -4.33 7.61
C PHE A 169 2.12 -3.20 8.27
N ALA A 170 2.10 -2.03 7.65
CA ALA A 170 1.35 -0.88 8.12
C ALA A 170 0.19 -0.57 7.16
N MET A 171 -1.03 -0.63 7.67
CA MET A 171 -2.25 -0.52 6.87
C MET A 171 -3.30 0.37 7.54
N ASP A 172 -4.17 0.96 6.74
CA ASP A 172 -5.21 1.83 7.22
C ASP A 172 -6.42 1.05 7.80
N ARG A 173 -7.47 1.78 8.19
CA ARG A 173 -8.69 1.20 8.77
C ARG A 173 -9.51 0.35 7.79
N GLY A 174 -9.29 0.47 6.49
CA GLY A 174 -9.94 -0.36 5.47
C GLY A 174 -9.55 -1.82 5.60
N TYR A 175 -8.37 -2.07 6.14
CA TYR A 175 -7.83 -3.42 6.37
C TYR A 175 -8.14 -3.99 7.77
N ASP A 176 -9.00 -3.34 8.54
CA ASP A 176 -9.45 -3.83 9.86
C ASP A 176 -10.43 -5.00 9.71
N ASP A 177 -9.95 -6.12 9.19
CA ASP A 177 -10.67 -7.38 8.98
C ASP A 177 -9.92 -8.54 9.64
N ASN A 178 -10.66 -9.49 10.22
CA ASN A 178 -10.08 -10.68 10.84
C ASN A 178 -9.20 -11.49 9.88
N LYS A 179 -9.57 -11.55 8.60
CA LYS A 179 -8.80 -12.26 7.58
C LYS A 179 -7.40 -11.66 7.41
N MET A 180 -7.25 -10.34 7.50
CA MET A 180 -5.96 -9.66 7.43
C MET A 180 -5.06 -10.04 8.62
N PHE A 181 -5.58 -10.00 9.84
CA PHE A 181 -4.83 -10.42 11.03
C PHE A 181 -4.42 -11.88 10.95
N LEU A 182 -5.32 -12.77 10.55
CA LEU A 182 -5.03 -14.20 10.42
C LEU A 182 -3.98 -14.48 9.34
N LYS A 183 -4.06 -13.78 8.18
CA LYS A 183 -3.07 -13.95 7.10
C LYS A 183 -1.68 -13.47 7.52
N LEU A 184 -1.58 -12.34 8.20
CA LEU A 184 -0.29 -11.84 8.72
C LEU A 184 0.30 -12.75 9.79
N ASP A 185 -0.57 -13.37 10.61
CA ASP A 185 -0.16 -14.36 11.60
C ASP A 185 0.32 -15.66 10.96
N GLU A 186 -0.37 -16.15 9.92
CA GLU A 186 0.05 -17.29 9.09
C GLU A 186 1.44 -17.05 8.48
N LEU A 187 1.65 -15.85 7.93
CA LEU A 187 2.92 -15.43 7.34
C LEU A 187 3.99 -15.06 8.39
N GLN A 188 3.66 -15.14 9.68
CA GLN A 188 4.54 -14.78 10.80
C GLN A 188 5.10 -13.34 10.71
N GLN A 189 4.29 -12.40 10.21
CA GLN A 189 4.67 -11.01 10.04
C GLN A 189 4.23 -10.14 11.21
N ASP A 190 4.92 -9.01 11.41
CA ASP A 190 4.47 -7.98 12.33
C ASP A 190 3.51 -7.02 11.60
N TYR A 191 2.67 -6.33 12.37
CA TYR A 191 1.74 -5.38 11.79
C TYR A 191 1.43 -4.18 12.68
N VAL A 192 1.01 -3.10 12.03
CA VAL A 192 0.37 -1.94 12.64
C VAL A 192 -0.84 -1.57 11.79
N ILE A 193 -2.04 -1.92 12.25
CA ILE A 193 -3.29 -1.70 11.52
C ILE A 193 -4.17 -0.74 12.31
N ARG A 194 -4.69 0.31 11.64
CA ARG A 194 -5.66 1.20 12.25
C ARG A 194 -7.02 0.51 12.36
N LEU A 195 -7.60 0.54 13.56
CA LEU A 195 -8.90 -0.09 13.82
C LEU A 195 -10.07 0.85 13.51
N THR A 196 -11.18 0.28 13.11
CA THR A 196 -12.47 0.96 12.97
C THR A 196 -13.15 1.16 14.33
N ALA A 197 -14.09 2.09 14.40
CA ALA A 197 -14.89 2.30 15.61
C ALA A 197 -15.77 1.08 15.99
N LYS A 198 -16.06 0.21 15.03
CA LYS A 198 -16.89 -0.99 15.22
C LYS A 198 -16.12 -2.20 15.76
N ARG A 199 -14.78 -2.13 15.81
CA ARG A 199 -13.93 -3.25 16.25
C ARG A 199 -14.20 -3.59 17.71
N LYS A 200 -14.40 -4.90 17.98
CA LYS A 200 -14.42 -5.46 19.34
C LYS A 200 -13.12 -6.15 19.64
N LEU A 201 -12.66 -6.01 20.88
CA LEU A 201 -11.45 -6.62 21.40
C LEU A 201 -11.78 -7.40 22.67
N PHE A 202 -11.09 -8.51 22.90
CA PHE A 202 -11.27 -9.28 24.12
C PHE A 202 -10.34 -8.72 25.21
N PHE A 203 -10.95 -8.29 26.32
CA PHE A 203 -10.27 -7.63 27.42
C PHE A 203 -10.92 -7.99 28.74
N HIS A 204 -10.13 -8.42 29.71
CA HIS A 204 -10.59 -8.86 31.03
C HIS A 204 -11.80 -9.82 30.97
N GLY A 205 -11.66 -10.90 30.17
CA GLY A 205 -12.66 -11.97 30.11
C GLY A 205 -13.90 -11.69 29.23
N LYS A 206 -14.01 -10.51 28.59
CA LYS A 206 -15.16 -10.13 27.79
C LYS A 206 -14.80 -9.38 26.50
N TRP A 207 -15.69 -9.46 25.52
CA TRP A 207 -15.59 -8.66 24.30
C TRP A 207 -16.11 -7.24 24.55
N VAL A 208 -15.27 -6.24 24.34
CA VAL A 208 -15.59 -4.83 24.51
C VAL A 208 -15.31 -4.06 23.21
N PRO A 209 -16.09 -3.01 22.89
CA PRO A 209 -15.75 -2.12 21.79
C PRO A 209 -14.38 -1.48 22.00
N ALA A 210 -13.55 -1.40 20.95
CA ALA A 210 -12.26 -0.74 21.02
C ALA A 210 -12.39 0.74 21.43
N THR A 211 -13.49 1.39 21.03
CA THR A 211 -13.84 2.77 21.42
C THR A 211 -14.05 2.93 22.93
N GLN A 212 -14.56 1.90 23.62
CA GLN A 212 -14.68 1.95 25.08
C GLN A 212 -13.29 2.03 25.74
N LEU A 213 -12.34 1.18 25.30
CA LEU A 213 -10.96 1.22 25.80
C LEU A 213 -10.29 2.56 25.48
N ARG A 214 -10.55 3.11 24.29
CA ARG A 214 -10.07 4.44 23.87
C ARG A 214 -10.57 5.55 24.80
N ASN A 215 -11.85 5.54 25.13
CA ASN A 215 -12.48 6.62 25.91
C ASN A 215 -12.13 6.53 27.42
N GLN A 216 -11.85 5.33 27.93
CA GLN A 216 -11.48 5.11 29.33
C GLN A 216 -10.01 5.41 29.63
N ARG A 217 -9.17 5.62 28.61
CA ARG A 217 -7.73 5.83 28.78
C ARG A 217 -7.33 7.24 28.46
N LYS A 218 -6.21 7.67 29.03
CA LYS A 218 -5.57 8.97 28.77
C LYS A 218 -4.16 8.72 28.26
N GLY A 219 -3.69 9.51 27.31
CA GLY A 219 -2.32 9.47 26.83
C GLY A 219 -1.36 9.96 27.91
N LYS A 220 -0.37 9.12 28.27
CA LYS A 220 0.67 9.46 29.25
C LYS A 220 2.04 9.65 28.61
N ILE A 221 2.25 9.16 27.38
CA ILE A 221 3.50 9.25 26.65
C ILE A 221 3.40 10.41 25.69
N LYS A 222 4.09 11.52 25.99
CA LYS A 222 4.12 12.70 25.10
C LYS A 222 5.12 12.48 23.98
N THR A 223 4.77 12.89 22.78
CA THR A 223 5.63 12.86 21.58
C THR A 223 5.13 13.83 20.53
N THR A 224 5.97 14.15 19.55
CA THR A 224 5.59 14.93 18.38
C THR A 224 5.48 14.00 17.17
N LEU A 225 4.35 14.01 16.48
CA LEU A 225 4.10 13.20 15.28
C LEU A 225 3.82 14.11 14.09
N THR A 226 4.30 13.72 12.92
CA THR A 226 3.97 14.42 11.66
C THR A 226 2.75 13.76 11.03
N TYR A 227 1.70 14.55 10.80
CA TYR A 227 0.48 14.12 10.14
C TYR A 227 0.09 15.15 9.06
N LYS A 228 -0.10 14.68 7.81
CA LYS A 228 -0.40 15.54 6.65
C LYS A 228 0.59 16.72 6.51
N GLY A 229 1.88 16.45 6.69
CA GLY A 229 2.94 17.44 6.58
C GLY A 229 3.10 18.40 7.78
N GLN A 230 2.21 18.34 8.77
CA GLN A 230 2.24 19.19 9.95
C GLN A 230 2.69 18.42 11.20
N LYS A 231 3.45 19.07 12.08
CA LYS A 231 3.86 18.53 13.37
C LYS A 231 2.73 18.75 14.39
N HIS A 232 2.38 17.70 15.11
CA HIS A 232 1.36 17.70 16.15
C HIS A 232 1.93 17.16 17.45
N GLU A 233 1.65 17.86 18.56
CA GLU A 233 1.86 17.31 19.88
C GLU A 233 0.83 16.22 20.14
N ALA A 234 1.33 15.02 20.39
CA ALA A 234 0.51 13.84 20.60
C ALA A 234 0.76 13.22 21.96
N CYS A 235 -0.27 12.60 22.52
CA CYS A 235 -0.17 11.80 23.72
C CYS A 235 -0.54 10.35 23.40
N LEU A 236 0.29 9.39 23.79
CA LEU A 236 0.09 7.99 23.52
C LEU A 236 -0.23 7.21 24.79
N SER A 237 -0.99 6.13 24.62
CA SER A 237 -1.11 5.07 25.62
C SER A 237 -1.22 3.71 24.93
N HIS A 238 -1.07 2.63 25.68
CA HIS A 238 -1.25 1.28 25.16
C HIS A 238 -1.96 0.39 26.16
N VAL A 239 -2.51 -0.71 25.66
CA VAL A 239 -3.11 -1.76 26.48
C VAL A 239 -2.98 -3.10 25.77
N LYS A 240 -2.66 -4.13 26.55
CA LYS A 240 -2.66 -5.51 26.06
C LYS A 240 -4.10 -6.00 25.95
N VAL A 241 -4.46 -6.55 24.80
CA VAL A 241 -5.80 -7.05 24.47
C VAL A 241 -5.66 -8.30 23.60
N GLN A 242 -6.79 -8.94 23.29
CA GLN A 242 -6.80 -10.03 22.33
C GLN A 242 -7.72 -9.69 21.16
N ILE A 243 -7.38 -10.19 19.99
CA ILE A 243 -8.11 -9.95 18.75
C ILE A 243 -8.47 -11.28 18.07
N THR A 244 -9.48 -11.25 17.21
CA THR A 244 -10.05 -12.41 16.48
C THR A 244 -10.64 -13.48 17.41
N ALA A 245 -11.33 -14.45 16.83
CA ALA A 245 -11.91 -15.56 17.58
C ALA A 245 -10.82 -16.44 18.26
N SER A 246 -9.62 -16.48 17.71
CA SER A 246 -8.46 -17.17 18.29
C SER A 246 -7.90 -16.51 19.54
N LYS A 247 -8.41 -15.32 19.90
CA LYS A 247 -7.95 -14.53 21.06
C LYS A 247 -6.45 -14.36 21.13
N LYS A 248 -5.83 -14.02 19.98
CA LYS A 248 -4.41 -13.76 19.90
C LYS A 248 -4.05 -12.50 20.66
N ASP A 249 -3.03 -12.56 21.50
CA ASP A 249 -2.50 -11.44 22.26
C ASP A 249 -1.88 -10.38 21.34
N ILE A 250 -2.33 -9.15 21.47
CA ILE A 250 -1.84 -7.97 20.76
C ILE A 250 -1.80 -6.76 21.71
N TYR A 251 -1.29 -5.64 21.22
CA TYR A 251 -1.42 -4.34 21.85
C TYR A 251 -2.33 -3.42 21.04
N LEU A 252 -3.19 -2.72 21.75
CA LEU A 252 -3.92 -1.57 21.23
C LEU A 252 -3.14 -0.32 21.63
N VAL A 253 -2.58 0.40 20.66
CA VAL A 253 -1.94 1.70 20.85
C VAL A 253 -2.94 2.81 20.51
N LEU A 254 -3.08 3.77 21.40
CA LEU A 254 -4.02 4.88 21.28
C LEU A 254 -3.24 6.18 21.08
N VAL A 255 -3.63 6.97 20.07
CA VAL A 255 -2.96 8.22 19.70
C VAL A 255 -3.95 9.37 19.85
N TYR A 256 -3.68 10.27 20.77
CA TYR A 256 -4.49 11.45 21.10
C TYR A 256 -3.83 12.73 20.59
N GLY A 257 -4.61 13.75 20.29
CA GLY A 257 -4.14 15.10 19.94
C GLY A 257 -3.90 15.35 18.45
N ILE A 258 -4.19 14.35 17.56
CA ILE A 258 -3.99 14.51 16.11
C ILE A 258 -5.30 14.66 15.35
N THR A 259 -6.31 13.91 15.75
CA THR A 259 -7.65 13.94 15.13
C THR A 259 -8.69 14.14 16.22
N GLU A 260 -9.89 14.57 15.85
CA GLU A 260 -11.02 14.78 16.77
C GLU A 260 -11.22 13.57 17.71
N HIS A 261 -11.18 12.37 17.14
CA HIS A 261 -11.21 11.14 17.92
C HIS A 261 -9.84 10.47 17.92
N PRO A 262 -9.34 9.99 19.08
CA PRO A 262 -8.07 9.30 19.15
C PRO A 262 -8.00 8.11 18.20
N MET A 263 -6.87 7.95 17.53
CA MET A 263 -6.64 6.81 16.64
C MET A 263 -6.36 5.55 17.46
N MET A 264 -6.82 4.43 16.96
CA MET A 264 -6.69 3.11 17.54
C MET A 264 -5.83 2.24 16.60
N LEU A 265 -4.64 1.84 17.04
CA LEU A 265 -3.69 1.04 16.26
C LEU A 265 -3.53 -0.33 16.92
N ALA A 266 -3.81 -1.40 16.19
CA ALA A 266 -3.55 -2.77 16.62
C ALA A 266 -2.17 -3.22 16.15
N THR A 267 -1.40 -3.87 17.04
CA THR A 267 -0.09 -4.41 16.70
C THR A 267 0.23 -5.67 17.49
N ASN A 268 0.88 -6.65 16.86
CA ASN A 268 1.44 -7.82 17.51
C ASN A 268 2.89 -7.61 17.98
N LYS A 269 3.49 -6.45 17.68
CA LYS A 269 4.84 -6.10 18.16
C LYS A 269 4.84 -6.00 19.69
N LYS A 270 5.84 -6.59 20.33
CA LYS A 270 5.99 -6.51 21.79
C LYS A 270 6.34 -5.08 22.21
N ILE A 271 5.67 -4.60 23.25
CA ILE A 271 5.93 -3.30 23.88
C ILE A 271 6.63 -3.54 25.21
N LYS A 272 7.86 -3.09 25.33
CA LYS A 272 8.68 -3.18 26.54
C LYS A 272 8.98 -1.81 27.15
N SER A 273 8.95 -0.76 26.32
CA SER A 273 9.31 0.61 26.66
C SER A 273 8.31 1.63 26.13
N LYS A 274 8.41 2.88 26.59
CA LYS A 274 7.67 4.02 26.02
C LYS A 274 8.08 4.28 24.56
N GLU A 275 9.34 4.05 24.24
CA GLU A 275 9.90 4.22 22.92
C GLU A 275 9.27 3.25 21.91
N ASP A 276 9.01 2.00 22.28
CA ASP A 276 8.31 1.05 21.44
C ASP A 276 6.92 1.57 21.04
N VAL A 277 6.19 2.19 21.97
CA VAL A 277 4.88 2.78 21.71
C VAL A 277 4.99 3.93 20.70
N VAL A 278 6.00 4.79 20.85
CA VAL A 278 6.28 5.90 19.93
C VAL A 278 6.63 5.35 18.54
N ASN A 279 7.50 4.35 18.46
CA ASN A 279 7.93 3.74 17.20
C ASN A 279 6.75 3.07 16.45
N ILE A 280 5.81 2.44 17.15
CA ILE A 280 4.59 1.89 16.54
C ILE A 280 3.75 3.02 15.95
N ALA A 281 3.57 4.14 16.66
CA ALA A 281 2.85 5.28 16.13
C ALA A 281 3.58 5.87 14.91
N LEU A 282 4.89 6.11 14.99
CA LEU A 282 5.69 6.62 13.87
C LEU A 282 5.61 5.70 12.64
N THR A 283 5.65 4.38 12.84
CA THR A 283 5.47 3.39 11.78
C THR A 283 4.14 3.61 11.05
N TYR A 284 3.04 3.80 11.77
CA TYR A 284 1.75 4.08 11.16
C TYR A 284 1.72 5.43 10.43
N PHE A 285 2.25 6.48 11.04
CA PHE A 285 2.23 7.82 10.45
C PHE A 285 3.15 7.97 9.24
N SER A 286 4.18 7.14 9.11
CA SER A 286 5.01 7.08 7.90
C SER A 286 4.26 6.54 6.67
N ARG A 287 3.08 5.94 6.84
CA ARG A 287 2.23 5.45 5.76
C ARG A 287 1.85 6.54 4.74
N TRP A 288 1.67 7.77 5.18
CA TRP A 288 1.33 8.90 4.30
C TRP A 288 2.38 9.22 3.24
N ARG A 289 3.55 8.57 3.27
CA ARG A 289 4.58 8.73 2.24
C ARG A 289 4.30 7.90 0.98
N ILE A 290 3.35 6.96 1.03
CA ILE A 290 2.93 6.18 -0.13
C ILE A 290 1.91 6.97 -1.00
N GLU A 291 1.21 7.92 -0.42
CA GLU A 291 0.28 8.84 -1.07
C GLU A 291 1.06 10.02 -1.71
#